data_c6eec3833b8d471708bd8e6f28cff2cd
#
_entry.id   c6eec3833b8d471708bd8e6f28cff2cd
#
_cell.length_a   1.000
_cell.length_b   1.000
_cell.length_c   1.000
_cell.angle_alpha   90.00
_cell.angle_beta   90.00
_cell.angle_gamma   90.00
#
_symmetry.space_group_name_H-M   'P 1'
#
loop_
_entity.id
_entity.type
_entity.pdbx_description
1 polymer ?
#
loop_
_entity_poly.entity_id
_entity_poly.type
_entity_poly.pdbx_seq_one_letter_code
_entity_poly.pdbx_strand_id
1 'polypeptide(L)'
;MKHMTDLAPEHYPILVTGAGGLLGRALGPRLARSAPGAGDLWLTDLEALPPAGRVLDVTDAAAVEAAVRDLAPRTVFHLAAWTDVDGAERRPDEVMRLNVEAAEGVARAAADAGALLVHMSTDFIFDGTKTEPYVEEDPASPLGVYARSKAESETRVRAAAPDSHLIVRTAWLYGAGGPNFVEVILAAARAGGPLRVVRDQVGCPTWSEDLARALVVMVGAGLRGTYHACGRGSASRRELAQEIIRAAGLDVPVEPIRSRDRPREARRPACVVLSTEKLAREAGHQFPDWRESVRAYVARLR
;
A
#
# COMPACT_ATOMS: atom_id res chain seq x y z
N MET A 1 -19.48 18.74 -2.25
CA MET A 1 -18.85 18.16 -1.05
C MET A 1 -17.47 18.82 -0.87
N LYS A 2 -17.17 19.38 0.31
CA LYS A 2 -15.80 19.85 0.61
C LYS A 2 -14.85 18.66 0.47
N HIS A 3 -13.81 18.81 -0.33
CA HIS A 3 -12.74 17.81 -0.37
C HIS A 3 -12.15 17.69 1.03
N MET A 4 -12.45 16.59 1.73
CA MET A 4 -11.82 16.29 3.02
C MET A 4 -10.33 15.98 2.73
N THR A 5 -9.48 16.96 3.02
CA THR A 5 -8.03 16.83 2.90
C THR A 5 -7.38 16.35 4.18
N ASP A 6 -8.08 16.47 5.30
CA ASP A 6 -7.60 16.22 6.65
C ASP A 6 -8.64 15.42 7.46
N LEU A 7 -8.18 14.62 8.42
CA LEU A 7 -9.05 13.88 9.33
C LEU A 7 -9.56 14.79 10.43
N ALA A 8 -10.84 14.59 10.80
CA ALA A 8 -11.43 15.30 11.92
C ALA A 8 -10.88 14.79 13.28
N PRO A 9 -10.92 15.63 14.34
CA PRO A 9 -10.35 15.30 15.64
C PRO A 9 -10.86 13.99 16.27
N GLU A 10 -12.09 13.59 15.99
CA GLU A 10 -12.69 12.36 16.52
C GLU A 10 -12.00 11.07 16.04
N HIS A 11 -11.17 11.13 15.02
CA HIS A 11 -10.38 9.98 14.53
C HIS A 11 -9.06 9.80 15.29
N TYR A 12 -8.70 10.77 16.12
CA TYR A 12 -7.48 10.74 16.95
C TYR A 12 -7.77 10.26 18.37
N PRO A 13 -6.77 9.70 19.09
CA PRO A 13 -5.37 9.50 18.69
C PRO A 13 -5.20 8.43 17.59
N ILE A 14 -4.09 8.52 16.84
CA ILE A 14 -3.78 7.63 15.72
C ILE A 14 -2.43 6.91 15.95
N LEU A 15 -2.44 5.59 15.76
CA LEU A 15 -1.23 4.77 15.68
C LEU A 15 -0.95 4.41 14.21
N VAL A 16 0.27 4.62 13.74
CA VAL A 16 0.73 4.19 12.41
C VAL A 16 1.92 3.26 12.59
N THR A 17 1.82 2.01 12.14
CA THR A 17 2.94 1.07 12.07
C THR A 17 3.53 1.05 10.67
N GLY A 18 4.86 0.84 10.54
CA GLY A 18 5.52 0.88 9.22
C GLY A 18 5.57 2.30 8.62
N ALA A 19 5.68 3.30 9.48
CA ALA A 19 5.63 4.72 9.09
C ALA A 19 6.84 5.17 8.23
N GLY A 20 7.94 4.41 8.24
CA GLY A 20 9.12 4.65 7.40
C GLY A 20 9.01 4.15 5.96
N GLY A 21 7.99 3.32 5.66
CA GLY A 21 7.72 2.81 4.31
C GLY A 21 7.16 3.87 3.35
N LEU A 22 7.05 3.52 2.05
CA LEU A 22 6.55 4.43 0.99
C LEU A 22 5.21 5.09 1.34
N LEU A 23 4.27 4.32 1.88
CA LEU A 23 2.95 4.84 2.24
C LEU A 23 2.99 5.63 3.56
N GLY A 24 3.73 5.15 4.54
CA GLY A 24 3.86 5.81 5.84
C GLY A 24 4.47 7.21 5.72
N ARG A 25 5.49 7.36 4.87
CA ARG A 25 6.12 8.67 4.57
C ARG A 25 5.19 9.65 3.85
N ALA A 26 4.22 9.17 3.08
CA ALA A 26 3.19 10.00 2.46
C ALA A 26 2.04 10.33 3.43
N LEU A 27 1.65 9.37 4.26
CA LEU A 27 0.51 9.48 5.18
C LEU A 27 0.87 10.28 6.45
N GLY A 28 2.02 10.01 7.06
CA GLY A 28 2.44 10.62 8.34
C GLY A 28 2.37 12.15 8.37
N PRO A 29 3.02 12.87 7.41
CA PRO A 29 2.94 14.33 7.34
C PRO A 29 1.51 14.86 7.13
N ARG A 30 0.65 14.09 6.47
CA ARG A 30 -0.76 14.43 6.26
C ARG A 30 -1.55 14.34 7.56
N LEU A 31 -1.38 13.25 8.30
CA LEU A 31 -1.99 13.08 9.61
C LEU A 31 -1.48 14.12 10.63
N ALA A 32 -0.19 14.41 10.60
CA ALA A 32 0.41 15.39 11.53
C ALA A 32 -0.17 16.81 11.38
N ARG A 33 -0.60 17.21 10.18
CA ARG A 33 -1.22 18.53 9.97
C ARG A 33 -2.59 18.68 10.63
N SER A 34 -3.33 17.58 10.79
CA SER A 34 -4.67 17.57 11.38
C SER A 34 -4.71 17.01 12.81
N ALA A 35 -3.58 16.58 13.35
CA ALA A 35 -3.50 16.08 14.71
C ALA A 35 -3.83 17.22 15.72
N PRO A 36 -4.78 16.99 16.66
CA PRO A 36 -5.17 17.99 17.65
C PRO A 36 -4.05 18.38 18.60
N GLY A 37 -3.18 17.41 18.94
CA GLY A 37 -2.04 17.60 19.83
C GLY A 37 -0.85 16.74 19.44
N ALA A 38 0.34 17.11 19.94
CA ALA A 38 1.59 16.39 19.63
C ALA A 38 1.60 14.93 20.11
N GLY A 39 0.78 14.59 21.10
CA GLY A 39 0.64 13.23 21.63
C GLY A 39 -0.35 12.35 20.87
N ASP A 40 -1.18 12.94 20.01
CA ASP A 40 -2.32 12.25 19.38
C ASP A 40 -1.93 11.48 18.10
N LEU A 41 -0.66 11.51 17.69
CA LEU A 41 -0.15 10.77 16.54
C LEU A 41 1.14 10.06 16.90
N TRP A 42 1.13 8.72 16.84
CA TRP A 42 2.32 7.90 16.95
C TRP A 42 2.68 7.30 15.60
N LEU A 43 3.81 7.73 15.05
CA LEU A 43 4.44 7.16 13.88
C LEU A 43 5.47 6.14 14.34
N THR A 44 5.28 4.86 14.03
CA THR A 44 6.14 3.79 14.54
C THR A 44 6.75 2.94 13.43
N ASP A 45 7.98 2.49 13.64
CA ASP A 45 8.71 1.57 12.77
C ASP A 45 9.73 0.76 13.60
N LEU A 46 10.50 -0.13 12.96
CA LEU A 46 11.62 -0.86 13.60
C LEU A 46 12.76 0.09 14.03
N GLU A 47 12.86 1.25 13.41
CA GLU A 47 13.80 2.31 13.76
C GLU A 47 13.05 3.60 14.06
N ALA A 48 13.58 4.42 14.97
CA ALA A 48 13.01 5.71 15.28
C ALA A 48 13.09 6.66 14.06
N LEU A 49 11.95 7.19 13.64
CA LEU A 49 11.86 8.11 12.51
C LEU A 49 11.98 9.57 12.98
N PRO A 50 12.89 10.38 12.42
CA PRO A 50 12.91 11.81 12.71
C PRO A 50 11.63 12.52 12.23
N PRO A 51 11.15 13.58 12.93
CA PRO A 51 11.66 14.10 14.21
C PRO A 51 11.05 13.46 15.47
N ALA A 52 9.99 12.65 15.35
CA ALA A 52 9.21 12.20 16.52
C ALA A 52 8.70 10.74 16.40
N GLY A 53 9.31 9.94 15.55
CA GLY A 53 8.92 8.53 15.40
C GLY A 53 9.34 7.68 16.60
N ARG A 54 8.57 6.61 16.87
CA ARG A 54 8.82 5.66 17.95
C ARG A 54 9.20 4.29 17.40
N VAL A 55 10.00 3.54 18.16
CA VAL A 55 10.32 2.16 17.82
C VAL A 55 9.17 1.26 18.23
N LEU A 56 8.69 0.43 17.31
CA LEU A 56 7.72 -0.63 17.58
C LEU A 56 7.92 -1.79 16.61
N ASP A 57 8.33 -2.94 17.13
CA ASP A 57 8.30 -4.20 16.41
C ASP A 57 6.90 -4.80 16.53
N VAL A 58 6.17 -4.85 15.43
CA VAL A 58 4.79 -5.39 15.40
C VAL A 58 4.73 -6.91 15.62
N THR A 59 5.89 -7.61 15.58
CA THR A 59 5.98 -9.05 15.90
C THR A 59 6.10 -9.30 17.40
N ASP A 60 6.33 -8.27 18.21
CA ASP A 60 6.26 -8.31 19.66
C ASP A 60 4.84 -7.92 20.12
N ALA A 61 4.02 -8.94 20.41
CA ALA A 61 2.64 -8.75 20.80
C ALA A 61 2.50 -7.90 22.08
N ALA A 62 3.41 -8.06 23.05
CA ALA A 62 3.37 -7.29 24.30
C ALA A 62 3.67 -5.81 24.06
N ALA A 63 4.62 -5.50 23.15
CA ALA A 63 4.92 -4.13 22.74
C ALA A 63 3.74 -3.48 22.00
N VAL A 64 3.05 -4.22 21.12
CA VAL A 64 1.84 -3.76 20.44
C VAL A 64 0.71 -3.46 21.42
N GLU A 65 0.41 -4.38 22.36
CA GLU A 65 -0.61 -4.17 23.39
C GLU A 65 -0.28 -2.97 24.29
N ALA A 66 0.98 -2.80 24.68
CA ALA A 66 1.42 -1.65 25.45
C ALA A 66 1.23 -0.34 24.67
N ALA A 67 1.65 -0.28 23.40
CA ALA A 67 1.49 0.89 22.57
C ALA A 67 0.02 1.28 22.37
N VAL A 68 -0.86 0.31 22.14
CA VAL A 68 -2.31 0.54 21.99
C VAL A 68 -2.92 0.99 23.32
N ARG A 69 -2.57 0.37 24.44
CA ARG A 69 -3.06 0.79 25.77
C ARG A 69 -2.62 2.21 26.12
N ASP A 70 -1.34 2.54 25.90
CA ASP A 70 -0.76 3.83 26.31
C ASP A 70 -1.26 4.99 25.45
N LEU A 71 -1.48 4.75 24.14
CA LEU A 71 -2.03 5.77 23.23
C LEU A 71 -3.55 5.84 23.26
N ALA A 72 -4.24 4.72 23.54
CA ALA A 72 -5.70 4.56 23.39
C ALA A 72 -6.21 5.08 22.02
N PRO A 73 -5.70 4.53 20.89
CA PRO A 73 -5.99 5.07 19.57
C PRO A 73 -7.47 4.92 19.19
N ARG A 74 -7.97 5.86 18.40
CA ARG A 74 -9.25 5.73 17.70
C ARG A 74 -9.09 5.09 16.32
N THR A 75 -7.90 5.25 15.74
CA THR A 75 -7.56 4.69 14.43
C THR A 75 -6.15 4.09 14.46
N VAL A 76 -6.00 2.89 13.91
CA VAL A 76 -4.70 2.23 13.71
C VAL A 76 -4.49 2.05 12.21
N PHE A 77 -3.46 2.66 11.62
CA PHE A 77 -3.00 2.36 10.27
C PHE A 77 -1.88 1.33 10.36
N HIS A 78 -2.20 0.08 10.03
CA HIS A 78 -1.22 -1.00 10.00
C HIS A 78 -0.61 -1.12 8.61
N LEU A 79 0.55 -0.47 8.42
CA LEU A 79 1.28 -0.41 7.15
C LEU A 79 2.54 -1.29 7.16
N ALA A 80 2.97 -1.75 8.33
CA ALA A 80 4.11 -2.65 8.47
C ALA A 80 3.82 -3.99 7.79
N ALA A 81 4.69 -4.40 6.87
CA ALA A 81 4.58 -5.67 6.17
C ALA A 81 5.90 -6.05 5.47
N TRP A 82 6.12 -7.32 5.26
CA TRP A 82 7.09 -7.81 4.31
C TRP A 82 6.58 -7.58 2.89
N THR A 83 7.30 -6.81 2.07
CA THR A 83 6.91 -6.43 0.71
C THR A 83 7.88 -6.88 -0.38
N ASP A 84 9.03 -7.46 -0.01
CA ASP A 84 9.94 -8.10 -0.97
C ASP A 84 9.35 -9.44 -1.44
N VAL A 85 8.72 -9.40 -2.61
CA VAL A 85 7.97 -10.52 -3.17
C VAL A 85 8.88 -11.71 -3.53
N ASP A 86 10.10 -11.47 -4.04
CA ASP A 86 11.06 -12.52 -4.35
C ASP A 86 11.72 -13.06 -3.07
N GLY A 87 12.07 -12.17 -2.13
CA GLY A 87 12.61 -12.55 -0.81
C GLY A 87 11.64 -13.38 0.02
N ALA A 88 10.34 -13.20 -0.18
CA ALA A 88 9.31 -13.99 0.51
C ALA A 88 9.38 -15.49 0.18
N GLU A 89 9.73 -15.85 -1.05
CA GLU A 89 9.86 -17.27 -1.43
C GLU A 89 11.01 -17.97 -0.67
N ARG A 90 12.03 -17.22 -0.26
CA ARG A 90 13.19 -17.74 0.49
C ARG A 90 12.98 -17.77 2.01
N ARG A 91 12.02 -16.99 2.52
CA ARG A 91 11.83 -16.77 3.97
C ARG A 91 10.34 -16.87 4.36
N PRO A 92 9.66 -17.96 4.01
CA PRO A 92 8.21 -18.08 4.17
C PRO A 92 7.74 -17.92 5.63
N ASP A 93 8.46 -18.50 6.58
CA ASP A 93 8.07 -18.44 8.00
C ASP A 93 8.15 -17.01 8.57
N GLU A 94 9.19 -16.25 8.22
CA GLU A 94 9.31 -14.86 8.64
C GLU A 94 8.21 -13.99 8.01
N VAL A 95 7.88 -14.24 6.74
CA VAL A 95 6.79 -13.56 6.05
C VAL A 95 5.46 -13.86 6.69
N MET A 96 5.17 -15.10 7.04
CA MET A 96 3.94 -15.49 7.74
C MET A 96 3.87 -14.86 9.13
N ARG A 97 4.96 -14.87 9.89
CA ARG A 97 5.02 -14.23 11.21
C ARG A 97 4.71 -12.73 11.12
N LEU A 98 5.35 -12.00 10.17
CA LEU A 98 5.15 -10.56 10.06
C LEU A 98 3.81 -10.18 9.41
N ASN A 99 3.47 -10.82 8.27
CA ASN A 99 2.29 -10.42 7.51
C ASN A 99 0.98 -10.98 8.06
N VAL A 100 1.01 -12.10 8.79
CA VAL A 100 -0.20 -12.79 9.26
C VAL A 100 -0.34 -12.69 10.77
N GLU A 101 0.61 -13.24 11.53
CA GLU A 101 0.49 -13.32 12.99
C GLU A 101 0.55 -11.92 13.63
N ALA A 102 1.50 -11.09 13.22
CA ALA A 102 1.60 -9.73 13.72
C ALA A 102 0.38 -8.87 13.30
N ALA A 103 -0.12 -9.02 12.05
CA ALA A 103 -1.32 -8.32 11.62
C ALA A 103 -2.57 -8.74 12.42
N GLU A 104 -2.72 -10.02 12.73
CA GLU A 104 -3.78 -10.53 13.64
C GLU A 104 -3.64 -9.92 15.04
N GLY A 105 -2.42 -9.88 15.59
CA GLY A 105 -2.16 -9.28 16.91
C GLY A 105 -2.51 -7.80 16.95
N VAL A 106 -2.10 -7.03 15.95
CA VAL A 106 -2.46 -5.61 15.84
C VAL A 106 -3.98 -5.44 15.69
N ALA A 107 -4.64 -6.31 14.90
CA ALA A 107 -6.09 -6.24 14.70
C ALA A 107 -6.85 -6.52 16.00
N ARG A 108 -6.42 -7.51 16.77
CA ARG A 108 -7.01 -7.83 18.08
C ARG A 108 -6.83 -6.68 19.06
N ALA A 109 -5.61 -6.16 19.21
CA ALA A 109 -5.34 -5.03 20.10
C ALA A 109 -6.14 -3.78 19.72
N ALA A 110 -6.28 -3.49 18.42
CA ALA A 110 -7.11 -2.37 17.93
C ALA A 110 -8.60 -2.59 18.27
N ALA A 111 -9.12 -3.81 18.03
CA ALA A 111 -10.52 -4.14 18.33
C ALA A 111 -10.82 -4.06 19.84
N ASP A 112 -9.95 -4.57 20.69
CA ASP A 112 -10.08 -4.51 22.15
C ASP A 112 -10.08 -3.07 22.67
N ALA A 113 -9.37 -2.16 22.00
CA ALA A 113 -9.39 -0.72 22.29
C ALA A 113 -10.57 0.03 21.62
N GLY A 114 -11.43 -0.62 20.86
CA GLY A 114 -12.52 0.00 20.09
C GLY A 114 -12.04 0.87 18.94
N ALA A 115 -10.81 0.67 18.46
CA ALA A 115 -10.22 1.43 17.36
C ALA A 115 -10.61 0.86 15.99
N LEU A 116 -10.69 1.74 14.98
CA LEU A 116 -10.70 1.32 13.59
C LEU A 116 -9.31 0.83 13.18
N LEU A 117 -9.22 -0.38 12.67
CA LEU A 117 -8.01 -0.87 12.01
C LEU A 117 -8.08 -0.63 10.49
N VAL A 118 -7.13 0.11 9.94
CA VAL A 118 -6.88 0.21 8.49
C VAL A 118 -5.72 -0.71 8.15
N HIS A 119 -6.00 -1.81 7.46
CA HIS A 119 -5.02 -2.82 7.07
C HIS A 119 -4.75 -2.80 5.58
N MET A 120 -3.47 -2.66 5.20
CA MET A 120 -3.07 -2.65 3.79
C MET A 120 -2.96 -4.07 3.23
N SER A 121 -3.57 -4.29 2.08
CA SER A 121 -3.47 -5.52 1.28
C SER A 121 -3.01 -5.20 -0.16
N THR A 122 -3.08 -6.17 -1.05
CA THR A 122 -2.43 -6.14 -2.36
C THR A 122 -3.30 -6.77 -3.45
N ASP A 123 -3.08 -6.35 -4.69
CA ASP A 123 -3.56 -6.98 -5.91
C ASP A 123 -3.02 -8.41 -6.13
N PHE A 124 -1.88 -8.76 -5.54
CA PHE A 124 -1.25 -10.09 -5.65
C PHE A 124 -2.09 -11.22 -5.06
N ILE A 125 -3.13 -10.94 -4.28
CA ILE A 125 -4.08 -11.98 -3.83
C ILE A 125 -4.86 -12.62 -4.99
N PHE A 126 -4.86 -12.00 -6.16
CA PHE A 126 -5.49 -12.51 -7.37
C PHE A 126 -4.48 -13.15 -8.32
N ASP A 127 -4.90 -14.18 -9.08
CA ASP A 127 -4.03 -14.93 -10.00
C ASP A 127 -3.80 -14.24 -11.36
N GLY A 128 -4.57 -13.21 -11.68
CA GLY A 128 -4.45 -12.48 -12.94
C GLY A 128 -5.00 -13.19 -14.17
N THR A 129 -5.97 -14.09 -14.00
CA THR A 129 -6.62 -14.84 -15.10
C THR A 129 -7.89 -14.18 -15.61
N LYS A 130 -8.47 -13.26 -14.84
CA LYS A 130 -9.70 -12.54 -15.20
C LYS A 130 -9.41 -11.48 -16.27
N THR A 131 -10.33 -11.30 -17.21
CA THR A 131 -10.25 -10.29 -18.30
C THR A 131 -10.84 -8.94 -17.90
N GLU A 132 -11.88 -8.96 -17.07
CA GLU A 132 -12.50 -7.77 -16.49
C GLU A 132 -11.75 -7.34 -15.23
N PRO A 133 -11.89 -6.07 -14.80
CA PRO A 133 -11.33 -5.64 -13.53
C PRO A 133 -11.83 -6.49 -12.35
N TYR A 134 -10.92 -6.79 -11.42
CA TYR A 134 -11.29 -7.47 -10.18
C TYR A 134 -12.10 -6.55 -9.28
N VAL A 135 -13.16 -7.08 -8.70
CA VAL A 135 -13.97 -6.43 -7.66
C VAL A 135 -13.65 -7.01 -6.28
N GLU A 136 -14.08 -6.35 -5.22
CA GLU A 136 -13.74 -6.70 -3.85
C GLU A 136 -14.27 -8.09 -3.43
N GLU A 137 -15.35 -8.54 -4.06
CA GLU A 137 -16.02 -9.83 -3.83
C GLU A 137 -15.40 -11.00 -4.61
N ASP A 138 -14.48 -10.73 -5.55
CA ASP A 138 -13.79 -11.79 -6.28
C ASP A 138 -12.94 -12.65 -5.33
N PRO A 139 -12.95 -13.99 -5.49
CA PRO A 139 -12.20 -14.88 -4.60
C PRO A 139 -10.70 -14.69 -4.76
N ALA A 140 -9.97 -14.75 -3.64
CA ALA A 140 -8.52 -14.76 -3.65
C ALA A 140 -7.96 -16.06 -4.25
N SER A 141 -6.94 -15.96 -5.10
CA SER A 141 -6.22 -17.08 -5.73
C SER A 141 -4.71 -16.76 -5.79
N PRO A 142 -4.02 -16.69 -4.62
CA PRO A 142 -2.65 -16.20 -4.55
C PRO A 142 -1.63 -17.19 -5.12
N LEU A 143 -0.65 -16.68 -5.89
CA LEU A 143 0.33 -17.50 -6.62
C LEU A 143 1.65 -17.79 -5.89
N GLY A 144 2.04 -16.96 -4.91
CA GLY A 144 3.33 -17.05 -4.22
C GLY A 144 3.22 -16.84 -2.71
N VAL A 145 4.32 -16.95 -1.98
CA VAL A 145 4.36 -16.84 -0.50
C VAL A 145 3.84 -15.47 -0.04
N TYR A 146 4.35 -14.38 -0.60
CA TYR A 146 3.87 -13.03 -0.28
C TYR A 146 2.36 -12.90 -0.50
N ALA A 147 1.88 -13.36 -1.65
CA ALA A 147 0.46 -13.29 -2.00
C ALA A 147 -0.41 -14.10 -1.03
N ARG A 148 0.01 -15.33 -0.69
CA ARG A 148 -0.67 -16.18 0.31
C ARG A 148 -0.68 -15.52 1.70
N SER A 149 0.46 -14.95 2.14
CA SER A 149 0.52 -14.28 3.43
C SER A 149 -0.44 -13.09 3.51
N LYS A 150 -0.59 -12.31 2.44
CA LYS A 150 -1.54 -11.18 2.41
C LYS A 150 -3.01 -11.64 2.36
N ALA A 151 -3.33 -12.71 1.63
CA ALA A 151 -4.68 -13.28 1.61
C ALA A 151 -5.07 -13.87 2.98
N GLU A 152 -4.15 -14.61 3.63
CA GLU A 152 -4.36 -15.13 4.98
C GLU A 152 -4.48 -14.01 6.01
N SER A 153 -3.64 -12.97 5.91
CA SER A 153 -3.71 -11.77 6.73
C SER A 153 -5.10 -11.10 6.67
N GLU A 154 -5.71 -10.95 5.48
CA GLU A 154 -7.08 -10.44 5.37
C GLU A 154 -8.09 -11.30 6.14
N THR A 155 -7.94 -12.62 6.07
CA THR A 155 -8.83 -13.57 6.77
C THR A 155 -8.71 -13.41 8.29
N ARG A 156 -7.46 -13.35 8.80
CA ARG A 156 -7.19 -13.19 10.25
C ARG A 156 -7.64 -11.84 10.77
N VAL A 157 -7.40 -10.76 10.01
CA VAL A 157 -7.85 -9.41 10.37
C VAL A 157 -9.38 -9.33 10.45
N ARG A 158 -10.11 -9.92 9.47
CA ARG A 158 -11.58 -9.96 9.52
C ARG A 158 -12.09 -10.72 10.74
N ALA A 159 -11.44 -11.81 11.11
CA ALA A 159 -11.83 -12.60 12.28
C ALA A 159 -11.53 -11.87 13.60
N ALA A 160 -10.39 -11.18 13.70
CA ALA A 160 -9.96 -10.48 14.91
C ALA A 160 -10.71 -9.14 15.14
N ALA A 161 -11.12 -8.45 14.07
CA ALA A 161 -11.78 -7.14 14.14
C ALA A 161 -13.02 -7.09 13.21
N PRO A 162 -14.05 -7.92 13.44
CA PRO A 162 -15.15 -8.11 12.49
C PRO A 162 -15.89 -6.81 12.16
N ASP A 163 -16.10 -5.93 13.12
CA ASP A 163 -16.88 -4.70 12.98
C ASP A 163 -16.03 -3.43 12.86
N SER A 164 -14.70 -3.56 13.04
CA SER A 164 -13.79 -2.40 13.15
C SER A 164 -12.58 -2.47 12.21
N HIS A 165 -12.69 -3.19 11.09
CA HIS A 165 -11.62 -3.22 10.09
C HIS A 165 -11.99 -2.47 8.80
N LEU A 166 -10.95 -1.92 8.16
CA LEU A 166 -10.94 -1.40 6.80
C LEU A 166 -9.73 -2.02 6.08
N ILE A 167 -9.97 -3.04 5.26
CA ILE A 167 -8.93 -3.68 4.45
C ILE A 167 -8.85 -2.95 3.12
N VAL A 168 -7.65 -2.48 2.76
CA VAL A 168 -7.43 -1.69 1.54
C VAL A 168 -6.45 -2.43 0.64
N ARG A 169 -6.95 -2.97 -0.48
CA ARG A 169 -6.14 -3.59 -1.52
C ARG A 169 -5.64 -2.54 -2.49
N THR A 170 -4.35 -2.48 -2.67
CA THR A 170 -3.70 -1.54 -3.61
C THR A 170 -2.78 -2.29 -4.58
N ALA A 171 -2.28 -1.61 -5.61
CA ALA A 171 -1.45 -2.21 -6.64
C ALA A 171 -0.25 -1.31 -6.99
N TRP A 172 0.90 -1.90 -7.32
CA TRP A 172 2.06 -1.25 -7.93
C TRP A 172 2.45 0.09 -7.30
N LEU A 173 2.52 0.09 -5.96
CA LEU A 173 2.79 1.29 -5.17
C LEU A 173 4.19 1.85 -5.48
N TYR A 174 4.28 3.15 -5.69
CA TYR A 174 5.52 3.90 -5.81
C TYR A 174 5.43 5.23 -5.05
N GLY A 175 6.58 5.79 -4.69
CA GLY A 175 6.66 7.05 -3.96
C GLY A 175 8.03 7.27 -3.33
N ALA A 176 8.20 8.39 -2.65
CA ALA A 176 9.47 8.73 -2.01
C ALA A 176 9.77 7.87 -0.78
N GLY A 177 11.06 7.64 -0.52
CA GLY A 177 11.53 7.06 0.73
C GLY A 177 11.82 5.56 0.72
N GLY A 178 11.86 4.93 -0.45
CA GLY A 178 12.27 3.54 -0.60
C GLY A 178 12.34 3.11 -2.06
N PRO A 179 12.94 1.95 -2.34
CA PRO A 179 13.09 1.46 -3.70
C PRO A 179 11.71 1.23 -4.34
N ASN A 180 11.53 1.76 -5.54
CA ASN A 180 10.32 1.62 -6.31
C ASN A 180 10.60 1.59 -7.82
N PHE A 181 9.64 1.08 -8.59
CA PHE A 181 9.82 0.87 -10.03
C PHE A 181 10.12 2.18 -10.80
N VAL A 182 9.53 3.31 -10.41
CA VAL A 182 9.74 4.60 -11.08
C VAL A 182 11.19 5.05 -10.96
N GLU A 183 11.76 5.01 -9.75
CA GLU A 183 13.15 5.42 -9.52
C GLU A 183 14.14 4.45 -10.15
N VAL A 184 13.86 3.14 -10.14
CA VAL A 184 14.69 2.14 -10.84
C VAL A 184 14.75 2.41 -12.34
N ILE A 185 13.62 2.71 -12.98
CA ILE A 185 13.56 3.04 -14.42
C ILE A 185 14.30 4.35 -14.69
N LEU A 186 14.11 5.38 -13.87
CA LEU A 186 14.82 6.67 -14.03
C LEU A 186 16.34 6.52 -13.89
N ALA A 187 16.79 5.78 -12.88
CA ALA A 187 18.21 5.52 -12.68
C ALA A 187 18.83 4.77 -13.86
N ALA A 188 18.16 3.73 -14.33
CA ALA A 188 18.62 2.95 -15.47
C ALA A 188 18.62 3.77 -16.77
N ALA A 189 17.60 4.63 -16.99
CA ALA A 189 17.53 5.51 -18.14
C ALA A 189 18.66 6.57 -18.15
N ARG A 190 18.98 7.12 -16.98
CA ARG A 190 20.10 8.09 -16.82
C ARG A 190 21.47 7.44 -17.01
N ALA A 191 21.61 6.14 -16.73
CA ALA A 191 22.84 5.39 -16.96
C ALA A 191 23.10 5.12 -18.46
N GLY A 192 22.09 5.29 -19.31
CA GLY A 192 22.18 5.12 -20.78
C GLY A 192 21.93 3.68 -21.23
N GLY A 193 21.66 3.54 -22.55
CA GLY A 193 21.33 2.28 -23.20
C GLY A 193 19.85 1.91 -23.16
N PRO A 194 19.42 0.93 -23.98
CA PRO A 194 18.03 0.53 -24.08
C PRO A 194 17.57 -0.19 -22.80
N LEU A 195 16.34 0.10 -22.38
CA LEU A 195 15.71 -0.57 -21.24
C LEU A 195 14.89 -1.78 -21.71
N ARG A 196 15.17 -2.96 -21.17
CA ARG A 196 14.40 -4.17 -21.44
C ARG A 196 13.33 -4.38 -20.37
N VAL A 197 12.07 -4.13 -20.72
CA VAL A 197 10.96 -4.11 -19.76
C VAL A 197 9.84 -5.08 -20.15
N VAL A 198 9.35 -5.82 -19.17
CA VAL A 198 8.26 -6.80 -19.31
C VAL A 198 6.98 -6.13 -19.82
N ARG A 199 6.34 -6.72 -20.85
CA ARG A 199 5.11 -6.21 -21.47
C ARG A 199 3.85 -7.00 -21.13
N ASP A 200 4.00 -8.20 -20.60
CA ASP A 200 2.94 -9.18 -20.30
C ASP A 200 2.56 -9.24 -18.82
N GLN A 201 2.84 -8.19 -18.08
CA GLN A 201 2.29 -7.92 -16.75
C GLN A 201 1.54 -6.60 -16.80
N VAL A 202 0.25 -6.63 -16.41
CA VAL A 202 -0.65 -5.46 -16.40
C VAL A 202 -1.20 -5.25 -15.00
N GLY A 203 -1.24 -4.01 -14.55
CA GLY A 203 -1.75 -3.63 -13.23
C GLY A 203 -2.05 -2.13 -13.13
N CYS A 204 -2.35 -1.66 -11.92
CA CYS A 204 -2.72 -0.27 -11.64
C CYS A 204 -1.57 0.44 -10.91
N PRO A 205 -0.74 1.27 -11.60
CA PRO A 205 0.29 2.05 -10.93
C PRO A 205 -0.34 3.03 -9.93
N THR A 206 0.14 3.04 -8.69
CA THR A 206 -0.44 3.84 -7.62
C THR A 206 0.62 4.67 -6.91
N TRP A 207 0.44 5.98 -6.89
CA TRP A 207 1.31 6.86 -6.15
C TRP A 207 0.92 6.90 -4.66
N SER A 208 1.91 6.76 -3.78
CA SER A 208 1.68 6.73 -2.32
C SER A 208 0.98 8.00 -1.79
N GLU A 209 1.20 9.15 -2.39
CA GLU A 209 0.50 10.40 -2.01
C GLU A 209 -1.01 10.35 -2.34
N ASP A 210 -1.37 9.76 -3.48
CA ASP A 210 -2.78 9.61 -3.86
C ASP A 210 -3.47 8.57 -2.97
N LEU A 211 -2.77 7.47 -2.67
CA LEU A 211 -3.27 6.45 -1.75
C LEU A 211 -3.42 7.01 -0.31
N ALA A 212 -2.44 7.77 0.18
CA ALA A 212 -2.53 8.43 1.48
C ALA A 212 -3.73 9.38 1.58
N ARG A 213 -4.02 10.12 0.49
CA ARG A 213 -5.22 10.96 0.39
C ARG A 213 -6.50 10.14 0.45
N ALA A 214 -6.53 9.02 -0.31
CA ALA A 214 -7.67 8.11 -0.32
C ALA A 214 -7.94 7.53 1.08
N LEU A 215 -6.89 7.10 1.81
CA LEU A 215 -7.04 6.57 3.17
C LEU A 215 -7.67 7.58 4.13
N VAL A 216 -7.26 8.84 4.06
CA VAL A 216 -7.88 9.91 4.86
C VAL A 216 -9.37 10.07 4.53
N VAL A 217 -9.72 10.07 3.25
CA VAL A 217 -11.13 10.14 2.82
C VAL A 217 -11.92 8.92 3.29
N MET A 218 -11.36 7.71 3.16
CA MET A 218 -12.03 6.45 3.55
C MET A 218 -12.32 6.42 5.06
N VAL A 219 -11.34 6.78 5.89
CA VAL A 219 -11.52 6.86 7.35
C VAL A 219 -12.53 7.95 7.71
N GLY A 220 -12.41 9.15 7.14
CA GLY A 220 -13.32 10.25 7.39
C GLY A 220 -14.76 10.00 6.91
N ALA A 221 -14.95 9.13 5.91
CA ALA A 221 -16.27 8.66 5.45
C ALA A 221 -16.81 7.50 6.32
N GLY A 222 -16.07 7.04 7.33
CA GLY A 222 -16.48 5.96 8.20
C GLY A 222 -16.53 4.58 7.54
N LEU A 223 -15.80 4.37 6.44
CA LEU A 223 -15.83 3.09 5.70
C LEU A 223 -15.33 1.92 6.55
N ARG A 224 -15.93 0.74 6.32
CA ARG A 224 -15.60 -0.55 6.93
C ARG A 224 -15.63 -1.64 5.89
N GLY A 225 -14.96 -2.77 6.16
CA GLY A 225 -14.88 -3.90 5.24
C GLY A 225 -13.73 -3.78 4.25
N THR A 226 -13.88 -4.32 3.05
CA THR A 226 -12.80 -4.41 2.05
C THR A 226 -13.06 -3.48 0.87
N TYR A 227 -12.00 -2.77 0.44
CA TYR A 227 -12.02 -1.84 -0.69
C TYR A 227 -10.77 -1.97 -1.55
N HIS A 228 -10.92 -1.70 -2.84
CA HIS A 228 -9.83 -1.47 -3.75
C HIS A 228 -9.50 0.03 -3.83
N ALA A 229 -8.21 0.37 -3.71
CA ALA A 229 -7.74 1.75 -3.76
C ALA A 229 -6.41 1.83 -4.55
N CYS A 230 -6.50 2.22 -5.81
CA CYS A 230 -5.35 2.29 -6.72
C CYS A 230 -5.53 3.40 -7.77
N GLY A 231 -4.45 3.76 -8.46
CA GLY A 231 -4.48 4.73 -9.55
C GLY A 231 -5.48 4.33 -10.63
N ARG A 232 -6.21 5.28 -11.18
CA ARG A 232 -7.21 5.04 -12.22
C ARG A 232 -6.55 4.62 -13.53
N GLY A 233 -7.13 3.62 -14.19
CA GLY A 233 -6.62 3.00 -15.41
C GLY A 233 -5.65 1.87 -15.12
N SER A 234 -5.07 1.32 -16.18
CA SER A 234 -4.11 0.22 -16.11
C SER A 234 -2.94 0.44 -17.07
N ALA A 235 -1.83 -0.23 -16.81
CA ALA A 235 -0.65 -0.20 -17.65
C ALA A 235 0.08 -1.54 -17.60
N SER A 236 0.72 -1.92 -18.70
CA SER A 236 1.82 -2.88 -18.63
C SER A 236 3.05 -2.24 -17.98
N ARG A 237 3.98 -3.06 -17.46
CA ARG A 237 5.27 -2.56 -16.95
C ARG A 237 6.02 -1.73 -18.01
N ARG A 238 5.91 -2.13 -19.29
CA ARG A 238 6.52 -1.40 -20.39
C ARG A 238 5.89 -0.03 -20.59
N GLU A 239 4.56 0.07 -20.63
CA GLU A 239 3.86 1.35 -20.77
C GLU A 239 4.16 2.30 -19.61
N LEU A 240 4.23 1.76 -18.38
CA LEU A 240 4.64 2.53 -17.21
C LEU A 240 6.07 3.07 -17.38
N ALA A 241 7.03 2.24 -17.83
CA ALA A 241 8.40 2.69 -18.08
C ALA A 241 8.48 3.75 -19.19
N GLN A 242 7.70 3.61 -20.27
CA GLN A 242 7.63 4.60 -21.34
C GLN A 242 7.10 5.95 -20.83
N GLU A 243 6.06 5.94 -19.99
CA GLU A 243 5.52 7.16 -19.40
C GLU A 243 6.52 7.84 -18.45
N ILE A 244 7.25 7.06 -17.64
CA ILE A 244 8.29 7.58 -16.75
C ILE A 244 9.38 8.31 -17.56
N ILE A 245 9.87 7.70 -18.63
CA ILE A 245 10.90 8.25 -19.49
C ILE A 245 10.41 9.52 -20.16
N ARG A 246 9.20 9.50 -20.71
CA ARG A 246 8.56 10.68 -21.31
C ARG A 246 8.40 11.82 -20.30
N ALA A 247 7.91 11.51 -19.09
CA ALA A 247 7.75 12.49 -18.03
C ALA A 247 9.08 13.11 -17.58
N ALA A 248 10.18 12.33 -17.65
CA ALA A 248 11.53 12.82 -17.35
C ALA A 248 12.15 13.66 -18.47
N GLY A 249 11.58 13.67 -19.66
CA GLY A 249 12.15 14.33 -20.84
C GLY A 249 13.38 13.60 -21.39
N LEU A 250 13.46 12.28 -21.17
CA LEU A 250 14.55 11.44 -21.66
C LEU A 250 14.16 10.76 -22.98
N ASP A 251 15.15 10.54 -23.85
CA ASP A 251 15.00 9.78 -25.08
C ASP A 251 15.77 8.46 -24.99
N VAL A 252 15.13 7.47 -24.35
CA VAL A 252 15.72 6.14 -24.12
C VAL A 252 14.75 5.06 -24.63
N PRO A 253 15.20 4.16 -25.53
CA PRO A 253 14.37 3.08 -26.04
C PRO A 253 13.92 2.12 -24.95
N VAL A 254 12.62 1.74 -24.95
CA VAL A 254 12.04 0.74 -24.04
C VAL A 254 11.66 -0.49 -24.84
N GLU A 255 12.57 -1.45 -24.86
CA GLU A 255 12.41 -2.71 -25.58
C GLU A 255 11.46 -3.66 -24.82
N PRO A 256 10.48 -4.27 -25.50
CA PRO A 256 9.58 -5.22 -24.87
C PRO A 256 10.26 -6.58 -24.69
N ILE A 257 10.13 -7.13 -23.50
CA ILE A 257 10.43 -8.55 -23.21
C ILE A 257 9.19 -9.22 -22.62
N ARG A 258 9.18 -10.55 -22.56
CA ARG A 258 8.16 -11.32 -21.84
C ARG A 258 8.66 -11.69 -20.45
N SER A 259 7.75 -11.98 -19.53
CA SER A 259 8.09 -12.47 -18.17
C SER A 259 9.00 -13.70 -18.20
N ARG A 260 8.80 -14.63 -19.15
CA ARG A 260 9.64 -15.81 -19.34
C ARG A 260 11.10 -15.48 -19.69
N ASP A 261 11.36 -14.30 -20.26
CA ASP A 261 12.71 -13.86 -20.67
C ASP A 261 13.48 -13.24 -19.49
N ARG A 262 12.78 -13.00 -18.37
CA ARG A 262 13.32 -12.48 -17.11
C ARG A 262 12.70 -13.21 -15.92
N PRO A 263 13.05 -14.48 -15.71
CA PRO A 263 12.49 -15.29 -14.63
C PRO A 263 12.74 -14.63 -13.27
N ARG A 264 11.78 -14.76 -12.37
CA ARG A 264 11.82 -14.31 -10.98
C ARG A 264 11.53 -15.49 -10.08
N GLU A 265 11.95 -15.42 -8.82
CA GLU A 265 11.68 -16.47 -7.83
C GLU A 265 10.17 -16.61 -7.57
N ALA A 266 9.51 -15.50 -7.28
CA ALA A 266 8.07 -15.49 -7.08
C ALA A 266 7.32 -15.41 -8.42
N ARG A 267 6.25 -16.20 -8.55
CA ARG A 267 5.30 -16.05 -9.65
C ARG A 267 4.53 -14.74 -9.50
N ARG A 268 4.36 -14.04 -10.62
CA ARG A 268 3.58 -12.81 -10.68
C ARG A 268 2.34 -13.00 -11.54
N PRO A 269 1.19 -12.48 -11.13
CA PRO A 269 -0.01 -12.51 -11.97
C PRO A 269 0.23 -11.74 -13.27
N ALA A 270 -0.38 -12.23 -14.38
CA ALA A 270 -0.22 -11.61 -15.69
C ALA A 270 -1.02 -10.31 -15.80
N CYS A 271 -2.27 -10.29 -15.32
CA CYS A 271 -3.16 -9.14 -15.44
C CYS A 271 -4.02 -8.99 -14.20
N VAL A 272 -3.72 -8.02 -13.32
CA VAL A 272 -4.59 -7.66 -12.22
C VAL A 272 -4.92 -6.18 -12.30
N VAL A 273 -6.11 -5.89 -12.80
CA VAL A 273 -6.69 -4.54 -12.79
C VAL A 273 -7.75 -4.50 -11.70
N LEU A 274 -7.60 -3.62 -10.73
CA LEU A 274 -8.55 -3.47 -9.63
C LEU A 274 -9.64 -2.45 -10.00
N SER A 275 -10.92 -2.79 -9.81
CA SER A 275 -12.02 -1.82 -9.86
C SER A 275 -12.03 -0.98 -8.59
N THR A 276 -12.14 0.33 -8.71
CA THR A 276 -12.32 1.29 -7.60
C THR A 276 -13.73 1.88 -7.55
N GLU A 277 -14.68 1.27 -8.24
CA GLU A 277 -16.07 1.77 -8.34
C GLU A 277 -16.79 1.78 -6.99
N LYS A 278 -16.54 0.78 -6.14
CA LYS A 278 -17.08 0.73 -4.78
C LYS A 278 -16.64 1.94 -3.96
N LEU A 279 -15.34 2.24 -3.97
CA LEU A 279 -14.81 3.41 -3.29
C LEU A 279 -15.40 4.73 -3.84
N ALA A 280 -15.50 4.85 -5.16
CA ALA A 280 -16.09 6.02 -5.81
C ALA A 280 -17.57 6.22 -5.42
N ARG A 281 -18.33 5.14 -5.36
CA ARG A 281 -19.76 5.15 -4.98
C ARG A 281 -19.98 5.50 -3.51
N GLU A 282 -19.16 4.92 -2.61
CA GLU A 282 -19.42 4.99 -1.16
C GLU A 282 -18.72 6.15 -0.47
N ALA A 283 -17.57 6.62 -0.97
CA ALA A 283 -16.83 7.76 -0.42
C ALA A 283 -16.74 8.96 -1.37
N GLY A 284 -17.26 8.86 -2.61
CA GLY A 284 -17.13 9.93 -3.60
C GLY A 284 -15.68 10.21 -4.02
N HIS A 285 -14.76 9.27 -3.76
CA HIS A 285 -13.34 9.43 -4.07
C HIS A 285 -12.97 8.75 -5.38
N GLN A 286 -12.31 9.52 -6.25
CA GLN A 286 -11.74 9.00 -7.50
C GLN A 286 -10.24 9.30 -7.55
N PHE A 287 -9.46 8.28 -7.85
CA PHE A 287 -8.03 8.46 -8.09
C PHE A 287 -7.78 9.23 -9.40
N PRO A 288 -6.69 10.01 -9.48
CA PRO A 288 -6.19 10.53 -10.75
C PRO A 288 -5.86 9.40 -11.73
N ASP A 289 -5.81 9.72 -13.03
CA ASP A 289 -5.22 8.80 -14.00
C ASP A 289 -3.75 8.51 -13.63
N TRP A 290 -3.34 7.26 -13.72
CA TRP A 290 -1.99 6.85 -13.29
C TRP A 290 -0.87 7.63 -14.01
N ARG A 291 -1.11 8.10 -15.25
CA ARG A 291 -0.14 8.90 -15.98
C ARG A 291 0.05 10.28 -15.36
N GLU A 292 -1.03 10.89 -14.89
CA GLU A 292 -0.99 12.18 -14.19
C GLU A 292 -0.16 12.06 -12.91
N SER A 293 -0.41 11.01 -12.13
CA SER A 293 0.33 10.72 -10.90
C SER A 293 1.82 10.46 -11.17
N VAL A 294 2.15 9.69 -12.22
CA VAL A 294 3.55 9.44 -12.62
C VAL A 294 4.25 10.74 -13.00
N ARG A 295 3.62 11.60 -13.81
CA ARG A 295 4.20 12.91 -14.20
C ARG A 295 4.44 13.79 -12.98
N ALA A 296 3.47 13.86 -12.08
CA ALA A 296 3.59 14.65 -10.85
C ALA A 296 4.72 14.13 -9.95
N TYR A 297 4.86 12.81 -9.82
CA TYR A 297 5.95 12.21 -9.03
C TYR A 297 7.32 12.45 -9.68
N VAL A 298 7.47 12.19 -10.98
CA VAL A 298 8.72 12.40 -11.71
C VAL A 298 9.15 13.88 -11.65
N ALA A 299 8.21 14.82 -11.70
CA ALA A 299 8.52 16.25 -11.55
C ALA A 299 9.12 16.60 -10.18
N ARG A 300 8.80 15.86 -9.11
CA ARG A 300 9.40 16.03 -7.77
C ARG A 300 10.80 15.43 -7.64
N LEU A 301 11.22 14.56 -8.56
CA LEU A 301 12.53 13.92 -8.56
C LEU A 301 13.59 14.66 -9.41
N ARG A 302 13.17 15.77 -10.04
CA ARG A 302 14.06 16.70 -10.77
C ARG A 302 14.70 17.69 -9.82
#